data_a89bda18f71aa5efc239b1e53024f706
#
_entry.id   a89bda18f71aa5efc239b1e53024f706
#
_cell.length_a   1.000
_cell.length_b   1.000
_cell.length_c   1.000
_cell.angle_alpha   90.00
_cell.angle_beta   90.00
_cell.angle_gamma   90.00
#
_symmetry.space_group_name_H-M   'P 1'
#
loop_
_entity.id
_entity.type
_entity.pdbx_description
1 polymer ?
#
loop_
_entity_poly.entity_id
_entity_poly.type
_entity_poly.pdbx_seq_one_letter_code
_entity_poly.pdbx_strand_id
1 'polypeptide(L)'
;KQQEILEEARIEAQSANKAKSAFLANMSHEIRTPINVMLGMNEMILRESESEEIRQYAKSIERSGGYLISLINNILDISRIESGKMEIEEGKYELRQLLDEVMLIAEKQAEQKSLKMNLIFDKTLPAYLIGDVIHIKQILLNLINNAVKYTKEGQIDIKVSKNAEETKLIFEVKDTGIGIKEENLPVLFDAFMRVDSKKNKKIKGTGLGLAIAKQLVEQMDGMIWVESVYGKGSSFFVQFPMKKVSDGKISNVEWKETDERKRRSFVAPQAKILIVDDNPENLMVTRSLLKRTAVFVDTAASGEECVHKVRQNIYDLILLDYMMPQMDGIDTLRELKKDVQFHIPVIALTADVTKGIEQTFLREGFCAYLSKPVMWSKLEDLLMKYLRDDLVFIREDLKEEQKIKDEEFKQLKGQLKENDIKIE
;
A
#
# COMPACT_ATOMS: atom_id res chain seq x y z
N LYS A 1 -11.36 43.58 28.60
CA LYS A 1 -10.53 44.11 27.49
C LYS A 1 -9.38 43.19 27.09
N GLN A 2 -8.44 42.78 27.98
CA GLN A 2 -7.35 41.83 27.62
C GLN A 2 -7.89 40.44 27.30
N GLN A 3 -8.87 39.91 28.00
CA GLN A 3 -9.51 38.64 27.71
C GLN A 3 -10.30 38.65 26.39
N GLU A 4 -10.95 39.74 26.06
CA GLU A 4 -11.68 39.93 24.79
C GLU A 4 -10.71 39.92 23.59
N ILE A 5 -9.60 40.67 23.70
CA ILE A 5 -8.58 40.71 22.66
C ILE A 5 -7.93 39.32 22.45
N LEU A 6 -7.70 38.61 23.56
CA LEU A 6 -7.13 37.22 23.47
C LEU A 6 -8.11 36.26 22.80
N GLU A 7 -9.41 36.38 23.13
CA GLU A 7 -10.44 35.53 22.55
C GLU A 7 -10.67 35.83 21.05
N GLU A 8 -10.67 37.12 20.65
CA GLU A 8 -10.73 37.51 19.24
C GLU A 8 -9.53 36.98 18.45
N ALA A 9 -8.30 37.16 18.97
CA ALA A 9 -7.09 36.63 18.34
C ALA A 9 -7.11 35.09 18.23
N ARG A 10 -7.69 34.39 19.24
CA ARG A 10 -7.86 32.95 19.24
C ARG A 10 -8.83 32.49 18.14
N ILE A 11 -9.98 33.18 18.02
CA ILE A 11 -11.01 32.90 17.02
C ILE A 11 -10.44 33.13 15.59
N GLU A 12 -9.72 34.23 15.38
CA GLU A 12 -9.09 34.54 14.10
C GLU A 12 -8.03 33.49 13.73
N ALA A 13 -7.15 33.10 14.65
CA ALA A 13 -6.16 32.05 14.45
C ALA A 13 -6.81 30.69 14.13
N GLN A 14 -7.89 30.34 14.83
CA GLN A 14 -8.63 29.10 14.56
C GLN A 14 -9.31 29.11 13.20
N SER A 15 -9.89 30.25 12.80
CA SER A 15 -10.52 30.41 11.48
C SER A 15 -9.49 30.30 10.37
N ALA A 16 -8.35 30.96 10.49
CA ALA A 16 -7.24 30.87 9.55
C ALA A 16 -6.71 29.43 9.42
N ASN A 17 -6.56 28.72 10.54
CA ASN A 17 -6.10 27.32 10.53
C ASN A 17 -7.13 26.36 9.90
N LYS A 18 -8.43 26.57 10.12
CA LYS A 18 -9.49 25.82 9.43
C LYS A 18 -9.47 26.05 7.92
N ALA A 19 -9.33 27.31 7.49
CA ALA A 19 -9.25 27.65 6.07
C ALA A 19 -8.00 27.04 5.41
N LYS A 20 -6.82 27.10 6.06
CA LYS A 20 -5.58 26.47 5.63
C LYS A 20 -5.76 24.95 5.44
N SER A 21 -6.37 24.27 6.43
CA SER A 21 -6.58 22.83 6.40
C SER A 21 -7.55 22.40 5.28
N ALA A 22 -8.65 23.14 5.10
CA ALA A 22 -9.62 22.89 4.03
C ALA A 22 -8.99 23.10 2.64
N PHE A 23 -8.21 24.18 2.48
CA PHE A 23 -7.48 24.46 1.23
C PHE A 23 -6.51 23.34 0.90
N LEU A 24 -5.69 22.90 1.87
CA LEU A 24 -4.72 21.82 1.65
C LEU A 24 -5.42 20.48 1.32
N ALA A 25 -6.54 20.17 1.96
CA ALA A 25 -7.32 18.96 1.67
C ALA A 25 -7.84 18.97 0.22
N ASN A 26 -8.45 20.08 -0.22
CA ASN A 26 -8.95 20.21 -1.59
C ASN A 26 -7.82 20.16 -2.61
N MET A 27 -6.74 20.91 -2.38
CA MET A 27 -5.56 20.90 -3.27
C MET A 27 -4.93 19.52 -3.39
N SER A 28 -4.89 18.76 -2.30
CA SER A 28 -4.39 17.38 -2.36
C SER A 28 -5.21 16.50 -3.28
N HIS A 29 -6.53 16.62 -3.22
CA HIS A 29 -7.41 15.85 -4.10
C HIS A 29 -7.21 16.25 -5.57
N GLU A 30 -7.16 17.56 -5.84
CA GLU A 30 -6.96 18.09 -7.20
C GLU A 30 -5.59 17.74 -7.78
N ILE A 31 -4.54 17.66 -6.96
CA ILE A 31 -3.20 17.26 -7.42
C ILE A 31 -3.08 15.72 -7.52
N ARG A 32 -3.73 14.97 -6.64
CA ARG A 32 -3.68 13.49 -6.65
C ARG A 32 -4.29 12.92 -7.93
N THR A 33 -5.40 13.46 -8.38
CA THR A 33 -6.12 12.96 -9.57
C THR A 33 -5.24 12.94 -10.83
N PRO A 34 -4.62 14.05 -11.30
CA PRO A 34 -3.77 14.01 -12.49
C PRO A 34 -2.50 13.17 -12.31
N ILE A 35 -1.94 13.12 -11.10
CA ILE A 35 -0.78 12.26 -10.84
C ILE A 35 -1.15 10.79 -10.95
N ASN A 36 -2.31 10.39 -10.45
CA ASN A 36 -2.78 9.03 -10.53
C ASN A 36 -3.01 8.59 -11.98
N VAL A 37 -3.59 9.47 -12.81
CA VAL A 37 -3.73 9.23 -14.25
C VAL A 37 -2.37 9.04 -14.92
N MET A 38 -1.40 9.93 -14.62
CA MET A 38 -0.03 9.79 -15.16
C MET A 38 0.62 8.46 -14.74
N LEU A 39 0.45 8.04 -13.48
CA LEU A 39 1.01 6.77 -13.00
C LEU A 39 0.30 5.57 -13.63
N GLY A 40 -1.02 5.63 -13.83
CA GLY A 40 -1.77 4.61 -14.55
C GLY A 40 -1.29 4.44 -15.98
N MET A 41 -1.15 5.55 -16.75
CA MET A 41 -0.60 5.51 -18.10
C MET A 41 0.84 5.01 -18.13
N ASN A 42 1.65 5.41 -17.15
CA ASN A 42 3.03 4.96 -17.02
C ASN A 42 3.13 3.45 -16.74
N GLU A 43 2.22 2.88 -15.97
CA GLU A 43 2.15 1.44 -15.75
C GLU A 43 1.83 0.70 -17.06
N MET A 44 0.99 1.28 -17.94
CA MET A 44 0.75 0.74 -19.28
C MET A 44 2.03 0.73 -20.11
N ILE A 45 2.81 1.83 -20.10
CA ILE A 45 4.10 1.90 -20.80
C ILE A 45 5.07 0.82 -20.28
N LEU A 46 5.16 0.64 -18.95
CA LEU A 46 6.00 -0.40 -18.35
C LEU A 46 5.61 -1.82 -18.78
N ARG A 47 4.33 -2.04 -19.06
CA ARG A 47 3.78 -3.34 -19.46
C ARG A 47 3.88 -3.62 -20.94
N GLU A 48 3.64 -2.62 -21.78
CA GLU A 48 3.53 -2.78 -23.23
C GLU A 48 4.85 -2.56 -23.96
N SER A 49 5.78 -1.78 -23.37
CA SER A 49 7.05 -1.48 -24.03
C SER A 49 8.01 -2.67 -23.98
N GLU A 50 8.51 -3.07 -25.15
CA GLU A 50 9.62 -4.01 -25.30
C GLU A 50 10.99 -3.32 -25.20
N SER A 51 11.06 -1.99 -25.36
CA SER A 51 12.28 -1.21 -25.28
C SER A 51 12.73 -1.03 -23.83
N GLU A 52 13.92 -1.51 -23.50
CA GLU A 52 14.49 -1.34 -22.15
C GLU A 52 14.72 0.13 -21.79
N GLU A 53 15.05 0.97 -22.77
CA GLU A 53 15.22 2.41 -22.57
C GLU A 53 13.92 3.11 -22.17
N ILE A 54 12.82 2.79 -22.88
CA ILE A 54 11.48 3.31 -22.53
C ILE A 54 11.06 2.83 -21.14
N ARG A 55 11.33 1.56 -20.81
CA ARG A 55 11.05 1.01 -19.47
C ARG A 55 11.82 1.73 -18.37
N GLN A 56 13.08 2.15 -18.63
CA GLN A 56 13.87 2.93 -17.68
C GLN A 56 13.29 4.34 -17.47
N TYR A 57 12.83 4.99 -18.54
CA TYR A 57 12.11 6.27 -18.43
C TYR A 57 10.81 6.11 -17.63
N ALA A 58 10.03 5.11 -17.93
CA ALA A 58 8.79 4.81 -17.23
C ALA A 58 9.01 4.52 -15.73
N LYS A 59 10.03 3.73 -15.36
CA LYS A 59 10.43 3.53 -13.96
C LYS A 59 10.85 4.83 -13.27
N SER A 60 11.40 5.78 -14.01
CA SER A 60 11.79 7.10 -13.47
C SER A 60 10.56 7.98 -13.23
N ILE A 61 9.55 7.92 -14.10
CA ILE A 61 8.26 8.60 -13.94
C ILE A 61 7.52 8.01 -12.73
N GLU A 62 7.44 6.69 -12.62
CA GLU A 62 6.82 5.98 -11.49
C GLU A 62 7.42 6.43 -10.15
N ARG A 63 8.74 6.43 -10.04
CA ARG A 63 9.44 6.89 -8.83
C ARG A 63 9.16 8.35 -8.51
N SER A 64 9.10 9.22 -9.53
CA SER A 64 8.85 10.64 -9.35
C SER A 64 7.41 10.93 -8.95
N GLY A 65 6.44 10.26 -9.55
CA GLY A 65 5.02 10.35 -9.21
C GLY A 65 4.72 9.82 -7.80
N GLY A 66 5.27 8.65 -7.46
CA GLY A 66 5.15 8.10 -6.11
C GLY A 66 5.76 9.01 -5.03
N TYR A 67 6.91 9.64 -5.32
CA TYR A 67 7.51 10.64 -4.44
C TYR A 67 6.60 11.86 -4.25
N LEU A 68 5.95 12.37 -5.31
CA LEU A 68 5.06 13.52 -5.24
C LEU A 68 3.79 13.21 -4.43
N ILE A 69 3.19 12.02 -4.61
CA ILE A 69 2.05 11.55 -3.77
C ILE A 69 2.46 11.48 -2.29
N SER A 70 3.63 10.92 -1.99
CA SER A 70 4.15 10.85 -0.63
C SER A 70 4.34 12.24 -0.01
N LEU A 71 4.83 13.22 -0.79
CA LEU A 71 4.96 14.62 -0.37
C LEU A 71 3.61 15.22 0.02
N ILE A 72 2.62 15.07 -0.84
CA ILE A 72 1.27 15.60 -0.63
C ILE A 72 0.65 14.98 0.62
N ASN A 73 0.74 13.66 0.77
CA ASN A 73 0.22 12.98 1.96
C ASN A 73 0.92 13.48 3.24
N ASN A 74 2.23 13.65 3.22
CA ASN A 74 2.98 14.20 4.37
C ASN A 74 2.54 15.62 4.74
N ILE A 75 2.25 16.48 3.75
CA ILE A 75 1.74 17.85 3.99
C ILE A 75 0.34 17.79 4.61
N LEU A 76 -0.51 16.88 4.13
CA LEU A 76 -1.84 16.69 4.70
C LEU A 76 -1.78 16.17 6.13
N ASP A 77 -0.91 15.18 6.41
CA ASP A 77 -0.73 14.63 7.75
C ASP A 77 -0.34 15.76 8.73
N ILE A 78 0.65 16.59 8.38
CA ILE A 78 1.03 17.76 9.19
C ILE A 78 -0.16 18.70 9.41
N SER A 79 -0.90 19.03 8.35
CA SER A 79 -2.06 19.92 8.46
C SER A 79 -3.17 19.36 9.36
N ARG A 80 -3.41 18.04 9.30
CA ARG A 80 -4.38 17.35 10.17
C ARG A 80 -3.92 17.36 11.64
N ILE A 81 -2.63 17.13 11.87
CA ILE A 81 -2.03 17.16 13.19
C ILE A 81 -2.07 18.58 13.79
N GLU A 82 -1.62 19.61 13.04
CA GLU A 82 -1.64 21.01 13.49
C GLU A 82 -3.05 21.53 13.80
N SER A 83 -4.07 21.02 13.08
CA SER A 83 -5.47 21.39 13.31
C SER A 83 -6.16 20.56 14.38
N GLY A 84 -5.47 19.59 15.01
CA GLY A 84 -6.05 18.68 16.01
C GLY A 84 -7.11 17.74 15.45
N LYS A 85 -7.13 17.53 14.11
CA LYS A 85 -8.08 16.65 13.42
C LYS A 85 -7.54 15.27 13.13
N MET A 86 -6.33 14.96 13.59
CA MET A 86 -5.77 13.63 13.49
C MET A 86 -6.43 12.74 14.54
N GLU A 87 -7.11 11.70 14.10
CA GLU A 87 -7.75 10.72 14.97
C GLU A 87 -6.86 9.49 15.08
N ILE A 88 -6.56 9.08 16.31
CA ILE A 88 -5.86 7.83 16.61
C ILE A 88 -6.90 6.75 16.83
N GLU A 89 -6.92 5.75 15.99
CA GLU A 89 -7.86 4.63 16.10
C GLU A 89 -7.19 3.40 16.67
N GLU A 90 -7.45 3.12 17.93
CA GLU A 90 -6.96 1.91 18.57
C GLU A 90 -7.80 0.69 18.15
N GLY A 91 -7.13 -0.30 17.57
CA GLY A 91 -7.70 -1.59 17.23
C GLY A 91 -6.84 -2.74 17.75
N LYS A 92 -7.42 -3.93 17.86
CA LYS A 92 -6.65 -5.15 18.12
C LYS A 92 -5.81 -5.48 16.90
N TYR A 93 -4.51 -5.72 17.10
CA TYR A 93 -3.60 -6.17 16.06
C TYR A 93 -2.67 -7.28 16.53
N GLU A 94 -2.19 -8.08 15.59
CA GLU A 94 -1.18 -9.09 15.80
C GLU A 94 0.22 -8.49 15.58
N LEU A 95 1.05 -8.48 16.63
CA LEU A 95 2.38 -7.88 16.57
C LEU A 95 3.26 -8.55 15.49
N ARG A 96 3.13 -9.87 15.34
CA ARG A 96 3.89 -10.62 14.35
C ARG A 96 3.55 -10.19 12.93
N GLN A 97 2.27 -10.09 12.61
CA GLN A 97 1.81 -9.65 11.29
C GLN A 97 2.33 -8.24 10.95
N LEU A 98 2.28 -7.30 11.90
CA LEU A 98 2.84 -5.97 11.72
C LEU A 98 4.33 -6.02 11.37
N LEU A 99 5.11 -6.84 12.10
CA LEU A 99 6.56 -6.96 11.87
C LEU A 99 6.87 -7.58 10.51
N ASP A 100 6.15 -8.63 10.13
CA ASP A 100 6.32 -9.31 8.84
C ASP A 100 5.99 -8.36 7.66
N GLU A 101 4.91 -7.57 7.75
CA GLU A 101 4.57 -6.57 6.74
C GLU A 101 5.61 -5.44 6.62
N VAL A 102 6.13 -4.97 7.76
CA VAL A 102 7.18 -3.94 7.79
C VAL A 102 8.48 -4.49 7.19
N MET A 103 8.87 -5.71 7.56
CA MET A 103 10.08 -6.36 7.04
C MET A 103 10.01 -6.58 5.55
N LEU A 104 8.89 -7.07 5.02
CA LEU A 104 8.70 -7.29 3.58
C LEU A 104 8.96 -6.02 2.75
N ILE A 105 8.46 -4.88 3.22
CA ILE A 105 8.67 -3.59 2.55
C ILE A 105 10.12 -3.13 2.68
N ALA A 106 10.70 -3.29 3.87
CA ALA A 106 12.05 -2.86 4.22
C ALA A 106 13.12 -3.65 3.45
N GLU A 107 13.01 -4.97 3.40
CA GLU A 107 13.93 -5.87 2.69
C GLU A 107 14.00 -5.54 1.20
N LYS A 108 12.84 -5.33 0.55
CA LYS A 108 12.80 -4.93 -0.85
C LYS A 108 13.56 -3.63 -1.16
N GLN A 109 13.56 -2.68 -0.21
CA GLN A 109 14.30 -1.42 -0.36
C GLN A 109 15.80 -1.60 -0.07
N ALA A 110 16.13 -2.44 0.91
CA ALA A 110 17.50 -2.74 1.31
C ALA A 110 18.26 -3.55 0.22
N GLU A 111 17.57 -4.49 -0.44
CA GLU A 111 18.11 -5.27 -1.56
C GLU A 111 18.65 -4.39 -2.69
N GLN A 112 17.98 -3.28 -3.02
CA GLN A 112 18.43 -2.34 -4.05
C GLN A 112 19.80 -1.72 -3.74
N LYS A 113 20.23 -1.76 -2.48
CA LYS A 113 21.51 -1.24 -2.00
C LYS A 113 22.43 -2.34 -1.44
N SER A 114 22.04 -3.61 -1.55
CA SER A 114 22.78 -4.76 -0.97
C SER A 114 23.00 -4.64 0.53
N LEU A 115 22.06 -4.02 1.27
CA LEU A 115 22.11 -3.90 2.72
C LEU A 115 21.51 -5.13 3.37
N LYS A 116 22.10 -5.59 4.47
CA LYS A 116 21.53 -6.67 5.29
C LYS A 116 20.46 -6.10 6.22
N MET A 117 19.32 -6.81 6.31
CA MET A 117 18.25 -6.50 7.25
C MET A 117 18.13 -7.61 8.27
N ASN A 118 18.02 -7.25 9.54
CA ASN A 118 17.83 -8.21 10.62
C ASN A 118 16.65 -7.79 11.50
N LEU A 119 15.76 -8.74 11.81
CA LEU A 119 14.70 -8.56 12.78
C LEU A 119 15.02 -9.32 14.06
N ILE A 120 15.09 -8.62 15.19
CA ILE A 120 15.40 -9.16 16.51
C ILE A 120 14.24 -8.79 17.43
N PHE A 121 13.58 -9.75 18.04
CA PHE A 121 12.49 -9.46 18.96
C PHE A 121 12.53 -10.37 20.21
N ASP A 122 12.05 -9.83 21.32
CA ASP A 122 11.87 -10.57 22.55
C ASP A 122 10.71 -11.58 22.39
N LYS A 123 11.02 -12.87 22.52
CA LYS A 123 10.06 -13.97 22.38
C LYS A 123 8.96 -13.96 23.45
N THR A 124 9.12 -13.17 24.50
CA THR A 124 8.15 -13.05 25.59
C THR A 124 7.12 -11.93 25.35
N LEU A 125 7.24 -11.20 24.23
CA LEU A 125 6.26 -10.17 23.84
C LEU A 125 4.86 -10.79 23.62
N PRO A 126 3.80 -10.06 23.91
CA PRO A 126 2.44 -10.51 23.65
C PRO A 126 2.17 -10.62 22.14
N ALA A 127 1.41 -11.66 21.76
CA ALA A 127 1.03 -11.88 20.36
C ALA A 127 0.04 -10.82 19.85
N TYR A 128 -0.89 -10.38 20.72
CA TYR A 128 -1.96 -9.46 20.36
C TYR A 128 -1.91 -8.22 21.27
N LEU A 129 -1.98 -7.06 20.65
CA LEU A 129 -1.96 -5.76 21.29
C LEU A 129 -3.13 -4.89 20.84
N ILE A 130 -3.41 -3.82 21.57
CA ILE A 130 -4.31 -2.74 21.15
C ILE A 130 -3.49 -1.50 20.85
N GLY A 131 -3.75 -0.89 19.69
CA GLY A 131 -3.09 0.34 19.25
C GLY A 131 -3.46 0.67 17.81
N ASP A 132 -2.98 1.80 17.31
CA ASP A 132 -3.16 2.20 15.91
C ASP A 132 -2.06 1.59 15.04
N VAL A 133 -2.34 0.39 14.52
CA VAL A 133 -1.39 -0.38 13.70
C VAL A 133 -0.97 0.37 12.43
N ILE A 134 -1.85 1.20 11.86
CA ILE A 134 -1.57 1.94 10.63
C ILE A 134 -0.50 3.00 10.89
N HIS A 135 -0.67 3.79 11.94
CA HIS A 135 0.29 4.83 12.30
C HIS A 135 1.58 4.23 12.86
N ILE A 136 1.53 3.13 13.63
CA ILE A 136 2.75 2.41 14.06
C ILE A 136 3.54 1.95 12.83
N LYS A 137 2.88 1.34 11.85
CA LYS A 137 3.53 0.91 10.59
C LYS A 137 4.14 2.10 9.84
N GLN A 138 3.43 3.22 9.73
CA GLN A 138 3.91 4.45 9.08
C GLN A 138 5.16 5.00 9.78
N ILE A 139 5.17 5.05 11.11
CA ILE A 139 6.32 5.48 11.92
C ILE A 139 7.52 4.59 11.64
N LEU A 140 7.36 3.26 11.76
CA LEU A 140 8.44 2.30 11.52
C LEU A 140 9.00 2.41 10.12
N LEU A 141 8.16 2.50 9.09
CA LEU A 141 8.60 2.67 7.71
C LEU A 141 9.33 4.00 7.49
N ASN A 142 8.93 5.10 8.15
CA ASN A 142 9.66 6.35 8.10
C ASN A 142 11.08 6.24 8.69
N LEU A 143 11.23 5.54 9.81
CA LEU A 143 12.55 5.32 10.43
C LEU A 143 13.42 4.40 9.58
N ILE A 144 12.86 3.30 9.08
CA ILE A 144 13.57 2.34 8.24
C ILE A 144 14.00 2.97 6.91
N ASN A 145 13.11 3.74 6.27
CA ASN A 145 13.44 4.47 5.04
C ASN A 145 14.62 5.44 5.25
N ASN A 146 14.68 6.09 6.40
CA ASN A 146 15.83 6.91 6.75
C ASN A 146 17.10 6.06 6.95
N ALA A 147 17.02 4.95 7.66
CA ALA A 147 18.15 4.02 7.84
C ALA A 147 18.69 3.52 6.48
N VAL A 148 17.80 3.01 5.59
CA VAL A 148 18.18 2.58 4.23
C VAL A 148 18.77 3.74 3.40
N LYS A 149 18.22 4.94 3.56
CA LYS A 149 18.65 6.11 2.80
C LYS A 149 20.06 6.56 3.16
N TYR A 150 20.39 6.57 4.45
CA TYR A 150 21.67 7.10 4.97
C TYR A 150 22.74 6.01 5.21
N THR A 151 22.42 4.75 4.97
CA THR A 151 23.39 3.65 4.94
C THR A 151 23.77 3.35 3.49
N LYS A 152 25.06 3.34 3.20
CA LYS A 152 25.59 2.97 1.89
C LYS A 152 25.92 1.50 1.82
N GLU A 153 26.58 0.98 2.81
CA GLU A 153 27.01 -0.41 2.96
C GLU A 153 26.87 -0.82 4.44
N GLY A 154 26.59 -2.09 4.70
CA GLY A 154 26.45 -2.63 6.04
C GLY A 154 25.08 -3.22 6.31
N GLN A 155 24.50 -2.91 7.48
CA GLN A 155 23.27 -3.54 7.93
C GLN A 155 22.34 -2.57 8.65
N ILE A 156 21.07 -2.99 8.72
CA ILE A 156 20.01 -2.33 9.48
C ILE A 156 19.38 -3.39 10.38
N ASP A 157 19.37 -3.13 11.68
CA ASP A 157 18.79 -4.01 12.68
C ASP A 157 17.49 -3.38 13.20
N ILE A 158 16.39 -4.11 13.14
CA ILE A 158 15.10 -3.74 13.73
C ILE A 158 14.94 -4.59 14.97
N LYS A 159 14.91 -3.96 16.17
CA LYS A 159 14.76 -4.66 17.42
C LYS A 159 13.45 -4.26 18.09
N VAL A 160 12.73 -5.27 18.60
CA VAL A 160 11.47 -5.07 19.31
C VAL A 160 11.59 -5.69 20.70
N SER A 161 11.33 -4.88 21.71
CA SER A 161 11.48 -5.27 23.13
C SER A 161 10.41 -4.60 23.99
N LYS A 162 10.36 -4.96 25.25
CA LYS A 162 9.56 -4.29 26.28
C LYS A 162 10.46 -3.66 27.34
N ASN A 163 9.96 -2.63 28.03
CA ASN A 163 10.67 -2.10 29.17
C ASN A 163 10.65 -3.09 30.34
N ALA A 164 11.48 -2.85 31.36
CA ALA A 164 11.59 -3.74 32.55
C ALA A 164 10.27 -3.93 33.30
N GLU A 165 9.38 -2.95 33.26
CA GLU A 165 8.07 -2.96 33.93
C GLU A 165 6.98 -3.62 33.07
N GLU A 166 7.31 -4.04 31.86
CA GLU A 166 6.36 -4.62 30.86
C GLU A 166 5.13 -3.76 30.53
N THR A 167 5.27 -2.45 30.66
CA THR A 167 4.22 -1.47 30.40
C THR A 167 4.34 -0.79 29.04
N LYS A 168 5.52 -0.90 28.41
CA LYS A 168 5.85 -0.20 27.18
C LYS A 168 6.49 -1.13 26.17
N LEU A 169 6.04 -1.01 24.90
CA LEU A 169 6.64 -1.65 23.73
C LEU A 169 7.66 -0.70 23.11
N ILE A 170 8.85 -1.18 22.84
CA ILE A 170 9.98 -0.39 22.31
C ILE A 170 10.42 -0.97 20.98
N PHE A 171 10.47 -0.13 19.95
CA PHE A 171 11.07 -0.43 18.67
C PHE A 171 12.38 0.35 18.54
N GLU A 172 13.45 -0.32 18.17
CA GLU A 172 14.73 0.26 17.83
C GLU A 172 15.02 -0.03 16.35
N VAL A 173 15.33 1.01 15.58
CA VAL A 173 15.84 0.91 14.20
C VAL A 173 17.28 1.40 14.22
N LYS A 174 18.22 0.48 14.12
CA LYS A 174 19.67 0.74 14.16
C LYS A 174 20.26 0.61 12.77
N ASP A 175 21.02 1.59 12.34
CA ASP A 175 21.76 1.61 11.09
C ASP A 175 23.28 1.72 11.32
N THR A 176 24.05 1.21 10.36
CA THR A 176 25.52 1.38 10.30
C THR A 176 25.93 2.48 9.32
N GLY A 177 25.07 3.49 9.14
CA GLY A 177 25.26 4.57 8.18
C GLY A 177 26.20 5.68 8.63
N ILE A 178 26.01 6.84 8.04
CA ILE A 178 26.90 8.02 8.27
C ILE A 178 26.78 8.61 9.67
N GLY A 179 25.77 8.25 10.45
CA GLY A 179 25.49 8.86 11.75
C GLY A 179 25.10 10.33 11.67
N ILE A 180 24.82 10.94 12.81
CA ILE A 180 24.35 12.31 12.96
C ILE A 180 25.32 13.06 13.86
N LYS A 181 25.68 14.28 13.48
CA LYS A 181 26.51 15.14 14.32
C LYS A 181 25.71 15.65 15.51
N GLU A 182 26.36 15.80 16.66
CA GLU A 182 25.74 16.24 17.90
C GLU A 182 25.01 17.58 17.76
N GLU A 183 25.58 18.52 16.99
CA GLU A 183 24.98 19.84 16.71
C GLU A 183 23.61 19.78 16.01
N ASN A 184 23.31 18.65 15.34
CA ASN A 184 22.08 18.46 14.55
C ASN A 184 21.00 17.63 15.30
N LEU A 185 21.33 16.99 16.40
CA LEU A 185 20.40 16.15 17.16
C LEU A 185 19.17 16.95 17.69
N PRO A 186 19.34 18.19 18.23
CA PRO A 186 18.20 18.95 18.77
C PRO A 186 17.14 19.32 17.73
N VAL A 187 17.54 19.52 16.46
CA VAL A 187 16.64 19.98 15.38
C VAL A 187 16.22 18.86 14.42
N LEU A 188 16.61 17.62 14.72
CA LEU A 188 16.40 16.48 13.82
C LEU A 188 14.92 16.18 13.55
N PHE A 189 14.06 16.43 14.54
CA PHE A 189 12.62 16.19 14.47
C PHE A 189 11.83 17.43 14.04
N ASP A 190 12.48 18.56 13.73
CA ASP A 190 11.80 19.76 13.25
C ASP A 190 11.36 19.58 11.78
N ALA A 191 10.19 20.11 11.45
CA ALA A 191 9.65 20.04 10.10
C ALA A 191 10.57 20.76 9.09
N PHE A 192 10.71 20.15 7.90
CA PHE A 192 11.54 20.65 6.79
C PHE A 192 13.05 20.70 7.08
N MET A 193 13.50 20.25 8.25
CA MET A 193 14.93 20.22 8.56
C MET A 193 15.66 19.08 7.82
N ARG A 194 16.81 19.41 7.26
CA ARG A 194 17.71 18.50 6.56
C ARG A 194 19.14 18.73 7.00
N VAL A 195 19.71 17.72 7.63
CA VAL A 195 21.08 17.75 8.12
C VAL A 195 22.06 17.64 6.94
N ASP A 196 23.10 18.49 6.91
CA ASP A 196 24.18 18.50 5.92
C ASP A 196 23.73 18.58 4.44
N SER A 197 22.86 19.55 4.11
CA SER A 197 22.35 19.77 2.75
C SER A 197 23.45 20.02 1.69
N LYS A 198 24.64 20.49 2.08
CA LYS A 198 25.74 20.76 1.15
C LYS A 198 26.51 19.51 0.70
N LYS A 199 26.71 18.50 1.58
CA LYS A 199 27.39 17.24 1.26
C LYS A 199 26.42 16.15 0.74
N ASN A 200 25.16 16.21 1.15
CA ASN A 200 24.13 15.22 0.83
C ASN A 200 23.14 15.70 -0.25
N LYS A 201 23.55 16.59 -1.15
CA LYS A 201 22.70 17.12 -2.26
C LYS A 201 22.06 16.03 -3.12
N LYS A 202 22.68 14.85 -3.22
CA LYS A 202 22.17 13.71 -4.01
C LYS A 202 21.08 12.89 -3.28
N ILE A 203 20.91 13.05 -1.96
CA ILE A 203 19.95 12.29 -1.18
C ILE A 203 18.63 13.06 -1.13
N LYS A 204 17.64 12.63 -1.92
CA LYS A 204 16.30 13.24 -1.96
C LYS A 204 15.53 13.00 -0.65
N GLY A 205 14.78 13.99 -0.17
CA GLY A 205 13.92 13.87 1.00
C GLY A 205 13.27 15.18 1.38
N THR A 206 12.09 15.12 1.97
CA THR A 206 11.23 16.25 2.30
C THR A 206 11.62 16.95 3.60
N GLY A 207 12.25 16.20 4.52
CA GLY A 207 12.48 16.66 5.91
C GLY A 207 11.22 16.60 6.78
N LEU A 208 10.16 15.95 6.32
CA LEU A 208 8.88 15.86 7.04
C LEU A 208 8.69 14.53 7.79
N GLY A 209 9.30 13.44 7.33
CA GLY A 209 9.04 12.09 7.87
C GLY A 209 9.32 11.95 9.36
N LEU A 210 10.43 12.50 9.87
CA LEU A 210 10.75 12.43 11.31
C LEU A 210 9.85 13.34 12.14
N ALA A 211 9.49 14.52 11.62
CA ALA A 211 8.56 15.43 12.29
C ALA A 211 7.16 14.78 12.42
N ILE A 212 6.66 14.15 11.35
CA ILE A 212 5.40 13.41 11.36
C ILE A 212 5.49 12.23 12.34
N ALA A 213 6.58 11.45 12.29
CA ALA A 213 6.78 10.33 13.20
C ALA A 213 6.73 10.78 14.66
N LYS A 214 7.40 11.89 15.02
CA LYS A 214 7.37 12.46 16.37
C LYS A 214 5.95 12.83 16.79
N GLN A 215 5.24 13.58 15.98
CA GLN A 215 3.88 14.03 16.29
C GLN A 215 2.89 12.87 16.43
N LEU A 216 2.98 11.84 15.56
CA LEU A 216 2.16 10.63 15.68
C LEU A 216 2.46 9.87 16.98
N VAL A 217 3.75 9.73 17.32
CA VAL A 217 4.17 9.06 18.55
C VAL A 217 3.65 9.80 19.78
N GLU A 218 3.75 11.14 19.80
CA GLU A 218 3.25 11.97 20.90
C GLU A 218 1.73 11.86 21.05
N GLN A 219 0.96 11.81 19.96
CA GLN A 219 -0.50 11.60 19.99
C GLN A 219 -0.91 10.20 20.46
N MET A 220 -0.01 9.23 20.37
CA MET A 220 -0.21 7.86 20.84
C MET A 220 0.37 7.65 22.27
N ASP A 221 0.58 8.71 23.03
CA ASP A 221 1.17 8.71 24.38
C ASP A 221 2.55 8.01 24.42
N GLY A 222 3.27 8.07 23.31
CA GLY A 222 4.57 7.46 23.14
C GLY A 222 5.73 8.43 23.30
N MET A 223 6.94 7.94 23.03
CA MET A 223 8.16 8.73 23.01
C MET A 223 9.05 8.28 21.86
N ILE A 224 9.71 9.23 21.17
CA ILE A 224 10.72 8.99 20.14
C ILE A 224 12.01 9.69 20.50
N TRP A 225 13.13 9.00 20.32
CA TRP A 225 14.47 9.60 20.50
C TRP A 225 15.50 8.93 19.60
N VAL A 226 16.70 9.47 19.57
CA VAL A 226 17.81 9.00 18.74
C VAL A 226 19.11 9.00 19.53
N GLU A 227 19.91 7.95 19.31
CA GLU A 227 21.30 7.86 19.74
C GLU A 227 22.16 7.71 18.49
N SER A 228 23.15 8.57 18.31
CA SER A 228 23.94 8.54 17.09
C SER A 228 25.37 9.00 17.34
N VAL A 229 26.29 8.39 16.60
CA VAL A 229 27.70 8.79 16.56
C VAL A 229 28.07 9.01 15.10
N TYR A 230 28.48 10.22 14.77
CA TYR A 230 28.89 10.56 13.41
C TYR A 230 30.00 9.62 12.91
N GLY A 231 29.79 9.00 11.74
CA GLY A 231 30.69 8.01 11.17
C GLY A 231 30.48 6.57 11.61
N LYS A 232 29.58 6.31 12.61
CA LYS A 232 29.33 4.94 13.13
C LYS A 232 27.90 4.45 12.93
N GLY A 233 26.95 5.35 12.62
CA GLY A 233 25.53 5.04 12.44
C GLY A 233 24.62 5.66 13.50
N SER A 234 23.34 5.31 13.45
CA SER A 234 22.31 5.83 14.35
C SER A 234 21.40 4.72 14.84
N SER A 235 20.85 4.89 16.04
CA SER A 235 19.76 4.09 16.60
C SER A 235 18.58 5.01 16.88
N PHE A 236 17.47 4.82 16.19
CA PHE A 236 16.19 5.49 16.45
C PHE A 236 15.31 4.60 17.30
N PHE A 237 14.75 5.18 18.34
CA PHE A 237 13.89 4.47 19.28
C PHE A 237 12.49 5.08 19.27
N VAL A 238 11.48 4.21 19.29
CA VAL A 238 10.09 4.59 19.49
C VAL A 238 9.50 3.71 20.57
N GLN A 239 8.77 4.32 21.50
CA GLN A 239 8.15 3.66 22.62
C GLN A 239 6.67 3.98 22.66
N PHE A 240 5.83 2.95 22.86
CA PHE A 240 4.38 3.08 23.02
C PHE A 240 3.89 2.42 24.30
N PRO A 241 2.77 2.86 24.88
CA PRO A 241 2.06 2.12 25.92
C PRO A 241 1.73 0.71 25.42
N MET A 242 2.04 -0.33 26.19
CA MET A 242 1.77 -1.71 25.81
C MET A 242 0.42 -2.18 26.37
N LYS A 243 -0.65 -2.12 25.57
CA LYS A 243 -1.99 -2.57 25.93
C LYS A 243 -2.20 -4.00 25.47
N LYS A 244 -2.06 -4.99 26.38
CA LYS A 244 -2.18 -6.44 26.08
C LYS A 244 -3.65 -6.85 25.93
N VAL A 245 -3.95 -7.73 24.97
CA VAL A 245 -5.29 -8.33 24.78
C VAL A 245 -5.40 -9.70 25.43
N SER A 246 -4.30 -10.47 25.44
CA SER A 246 -4.26 -11.83 25.96
C SER A 246 -2.85 -12.20 26.43
N ASP A 247 -2.73 -13.27 27.21
CA ASP A 247 -1.45 -13.80 27.70
C ASP A 247 -0.69 -14.63 26.63
N GLY A 248 -1.17 -14.69 25.40
CA GLY A 248 -0.49 -15.35 24.28
C GLY A 248 0.83 -14.66 23.94
N LYS A 249 1.92 -15.41 23.83
CA LYS A 249 3.24 -14.89 23.46
C LYS A 249 3.41 -14.94 21.94
N ILE A 250 4.19 -14.00 21.39
CA ILE A 250 4.50 -13.91 19.96
C ILE A 250 5.21 -15.18 19.45
N SER A 251 5.98 -15.86 20.31
CA SER A 251 6.65 -17.12 19.99
C SER A 251 5.69 -18.30 19.72
N ASN A 252 4.44 -18.23 20.17
CA ASN A 252 3.43 -19.27 19.98
C ASN A 252 2.65 -19.08 18.66
N VAL A 253 2.86 -17.99 17.96
CA VAL A 253 2.32 -17.77 16.64
C VAL A 253 3.25 -18.49 15.66
N GLU A 254 2.74 -19.54 15.01
CA GLU A 254 3.48 -20.24 13.95
C GLU A 254 3.92 -19.19 12.91
N TRP A 255 5.19 -19.29 12.52
CA TRP A 255 5.68 -18.59 11.34
C TRP A 255 4.85 -19.14 10.16
N LYS A 256 3.78 -18.47 9.81
CA LYS A 256 3.35 -18.55 8.43
C LYS A 256 4.51 -17.90 7.68
N GLU A 257 5.39 -18.72 7.06
CA GLU A 257 6.00 -18.25 5.85
C GLU A 257 4.84 -17.59 5.12
N THR A 258 4.82 -16.27 5.11
CA THR A 258 4.15 -15.59 4.02
C THR A 258 4.90 -16.16 2.84
N ASP A 259 4.37 -17.30 2.39
CA ASP A 259 4.64 -17.77 1.07
C ASP A 259 4.55 -16.45 0.29
N GLU A 260 5.74 -15.85 -0.04
CA GLU A 260 5.80 -15.17 -1.28
C GLU A 260 5.34 -16.25 -2.23
N ARG A 261 4.05 -16.43 -2.30
CA ARG A 261 3.46 -17.00 -3.47
C ARG A 261 4.05 -16.10 -4.52
N LYS A 262 5.17 -16.58 -5.05
CA LYS A 262 5.76 -16.09 -6.27
C LYS A 262 4.58 -15.54 -7.00
N ARG A 263 4.49 -14.21 -7.20
CA ARG A 263 3.32 -13.58 -7.81
C ARG A 263 3.07 -14.34 -9.10
N ARG A 264 2.30 -15.41 -8.98
CA ARG A 264 2.03 -16.34 -10.05
C ARG A 264 1.04 -15.61 -10.90
N SER A 265 1.54 -14.92 -11.94
CA SER A 265 0.64 -14.24 -12.85
C SER A 265 -0.33 -15.31 -13.37
N PHE A 266 -1.62 -15.05 -13.20
CA PHE A 266 -2.66 -15.95 -13.66
C PHE A 266 -3.26 -15.49 -14.99
N VAL A 267 -3.99 -16.38 -15.64
CA VAL A 267 -4.89 -16.06 -16.74
C VAL A 267 -6.26 -16.66 -16.45
N ALA A 268 -7.31 -15.98 -16.89
CA ALA A 268 -8.69 -16.42 -16.71
C ALA A 268 -9.52 -16.13 -17.98
N PRO A 269 -9.22 -16.83 -19.10
CA PRO A 269 -9.78 -16.48 -20.41
C PRO A 269 -11.29 -16.72 -20.53
N GLN A 270 -11.87 -17.49 -19.63
CA GLN A 270 -13.32 -17.75 -19.59
C GLN A 270 -14.05 -16.83 -18.62
N ALA A 271 -13.34 -16.08 -17.77
CA ALA A 271 -13.95 -15.15 -16.83
C ALA A 271 -14.41 -13.86 -17.55
N LYS A 272 -15.58 -13.36 -17.15
CA LYS A 272 -16.18 -12.13 -17.67
C LYS A 272 -16.33 -11.10 -16.55
N ILE A 273 -15.65 -9.96 -16.68
CA ILE A 273 -15.63 -8.88 -15.68
C ILE A 273 -16.32 -7.65 -16.25
N LEU A 274 -17.22 -7.04 -15.48
CA LEU A 274 -17.80 -5.74 -15.79
C LEU A 274 -17.08 -4.66 -14.98
N ILE A 275 -16.59 -3.62 -15.65
CA ILE A 275 -16.03 -2.43 -15.02
C ILE A 275 -17.01 -1.28 -15.17
N VAL A 276 -17.34 -0.62 -14.07
CA VAL A 276 -18.31 0.48 -14.03
C VAL A 276 -17.64 1.72 -13.46
N ASP A 277 -17.56 2.78 -14.25
CA ASP A 277 -16.97 4.06 -13.87
C ASP A 277 -17.46 5.14 -14.84
N ASP A 278 -17.84 6.31 -14.34
CA ASP A 278 -18.35 7.41 -15.18
C ASP A 278 -17.23 8.12 -15.96
N ASN A 279 -15.96 7.92 -15.55
CA ASN A 279 -14.81 8.47 -16.23
C ASN A 279 -14.21 7.47 -17.25
N PRO A 280 -14.23 7.79 -18.56
CA PRO A 280 -13.68 6.93 -19.60
C PRO A 280 -12.19 6.59 -19.41
N GLU A 281 -11.41 7.49 -18.82
CA GLU A 281 -9.98 7.26 -18.56
C GLU A 281 -9.78 6.16 -17.51
N ASN A 282 -10.60 6.16 -16.45
CA ASN A 282 -10.57 5.12 -15.44
C ASN A 282 -10.95 3.75 -16.01
N LEU A 283 -11.99 3.70 -16.86
CA LEU A 283 -12.37 2.49 -17.59
C LEU A 283 -11.21 1.96 -18.44
N MET A 284 -10.54 2.86 -19.20
CA MET A 284 -9.41 2.49 -20.04
C MET A 284 -8.23 1.94 -19.23
N VAL A 285 -7.86 2.60 -18.13
CA VAL A 285 -6.77 2.19 -17.24
C VAL A 285 -7.08 0.82 -16.63
N THR A 286 -8.26 0.66 -16.02
CA THR A 286 -8.65 -0.60 -15.36
C THR A 286 -8.74 -1.75 -16.36
N ARG A 287 -9.30 -1.53 -17.55
CA ARG A 287 -9.33 -2.49 -18.66
C ARG A 287 -7.92 -2.91 -19.08
N SER A 288 -7.00 -1.96 -19.20
CA SER A 288 -5.60 -2.23 -19.56
C SER A 288 -4.87 -3.07 -18.50
N LEU A 289 -5.13 -2.81 -17.22
CA LEU A 289 -4.59 -3.63 -16.14
C LEU A 289 -4.97 -5.11 -16.29
N LEU A 290 -6.19 -5.39 -16.74
CA LEU A 290 -6.72 -6.75 -16.92
C LEU A 290 -6.25 -7.45 -18.22
N LYS A 291 -5.65 -6.75 -19.18
CA LYS A 291 -5.31 -7.29 -20.50
C LYS A 291 -4.45 -8.58 -20.44
N ARG A 292 -3.55 -8.68 -19.47
CA ARG A 292 -2.65 -9.85 -19.31
C ARG A 292 -3.31 -11.06 -18.69
N THR A 293 -4.45 -10.91 -18.04
CA THR A 293 -5.19 -12.04 -17.48
C THR A 293 -6.04 -12.76 -18.52
N ALA A 294 -6.11 -12.23 -19.72
CA ALA A 294 -6.96 -12.72 -20.80
C ALA A 294 -8.47 -12.76 -20.46
N VAL A 295 -8.91 -12.13 -19.35
CA VAL A 295 -10.32 -12.04 -18.99
C VAL A 295 -11.10 -11.25 -20.05
N PHE A 296 -12.35 -11.60 -20.27
CA PHE A 296 -13.25 -10.78 -21.06
C PHE A 296 -13.71 -9.58 -20.24
N VAL A 297 -13.41 -8.38 -20.71
CA VAL A 297 -13.77 -7.12 -20.02
C VAL A 297 -14.86 -6.39 -20.78
N ASP A 298 -15.99 -6.18 -20.11
CA ASP A 298 -17.04 -5.27 -20.52
C ASP A 298 -17.01 -4.01 -19.63
N THR A 299 -17.55 -2.90 -20.12
CA THR A 299 -17.54 -1.61 -19.41
C THR A 299 -18.92 -0.98 -19.37
N ALA A 300 -19.24 -0.23 -18.33
CA ALA A 300 -20.44 0.59 -18.23
C ALA A 300 -20.05 1.98 -17.70
N ALA A 301 -20.67 3.03 -18.23
CA ALA A 301 -20.38 4.41 -17.87
C ALA A 301 -21.32 4.98 -16.79
N SER A 302 -22.25 4.18 -16.27
CA SER A 302 -23.18 4.57 -15.22
C SER A 302 -23.74 3.37 -14.46
N GLY A 303 -24.32 3.61 -13.27
CA GLY A 303 -25.03 2.59 -12.51
C GLY A 303 -26.24 2.01 -13.26
N GLU A 304 -26.97 2.83 -14.00
CA GLU A 304 -28.11 2.39 -14.81
C GLU A 304 -27.68 1.45 -15.94
N GLU A 305 -26.59 1.79 -16.65
CA GLU A 305 -26.01 0.93 -17.68
C GLU A 305 -25.51 -0.39 -17.08
N CYS A 306 -24.91 -0.34 -15.90
CA CYS A 306 -24.49 -1.52 -15.15
C CYS A 306 -25.68 -2.46 -14.90
N VAL A 307 -26.76 -1.96 -14.32
CA VAL A 307 -27.98 -2.74 -14.04
C VAL A 307 -28.55 -3.34 -15.32
N HIS A 308 -28.60 -2.55 -16.40
CA HIS A 308 -29.09 -3.02 -17.69
C HIS A 308 -28.22 -4.18 -18.25
N LYS A 309 -26.91 -4.04 -18.22
CA LYS A 309 -25.97 -5.07 -18.71
C LYS A 309 -26.01 -6.35 -17.88
N VAL A 310 -26.11 -6.24 -16.57
CA VAL A 310 -26.17 -7.41 -15.66
C VAL A 310 -27.46 -8.22 -15.88
N ARG A 311 -28.57 -7.55 -16.24
CA ARG A 311 -29.83 -8.25 -16.58
C ARG A 311 -29.76 -9.01 -17.92
N GLN A 312 -28.85 -8.61 -18.81
CA GLN A 312 -28.74 -9.21 -20.14
C GLN A 312 -27.58 -10.20 -20.28
N ASN A 313 -26.60 -10.12 -19.43
CA ASN A 313 -25.35 -10.88 -19.51
C ASN A 313 -24.97 -11.48 -18.17
N ILE A 314 -24.21 -12.56 -18.22
CA ILE A 314 -23.60 -13.18 -17.03
C ILE A 314 -22.18 -12.62 -16.87
N TYR A 315 -21.86 -12.19 -15.67
CA TYR A 315 -20.53 -11.76 -15.26
C TYR A 315 -20.06 -12.56 -14.07
N ASP A 316 -18.75 -12.77 -13.95
CA ASP A 316 -18.13 -13.48 -12.83
C ASP A 316 -17.70 -12.52 -11.71
N LEU A 317 -17.53 -11.22 -12.04
CA LEU A 317 -17.15 -10.19 -11.08
C LEU A 317 -17.49 -8.80 -11.62
N ILE A 318 -17.84 -7.87 -10.74
CA ILE A 318 -18.10 -6.46 -11.07
C ILE A 318 -17.12 -5.59 -10.29
N LEU A 319 -16.40 -4.70 -10.98
CA LEU A 319 -15.64 -3.58 -10.40
C LEU A 319 -16.52 -2.33 -10.53
N LEU A 320 -16.98 -1.78 -9.41
CA LEU A 320 -18.01 -0.73 -9.40
C LEU A 320 -17.47 0.53 -8.72
N ASP A 321 -17.42 1.64 -9.46
CA ASP A 321 -17.11 2.93 -8.87
C ASP A 321 -18.14 3.31 -7.82
N TYR A 322 -17.65 3.76 -6.67
CA TYR A 322 -18.49 4.22 -5.58
C TYR A 322 -19.16 5.56 -5.89
N MET A 323 -18.42 6.50 -6.50
CA MET A 323 -18.89 7.86 -6.74
C MET A 323 -19.20 8.08 -8.23
N MET A 324 -20.46 7.95 -8.60
CA MET A 324 -20.95 8.23 -9.94
C MET A 324 -22.15 9.19 -9.88
N PRO A 325 -22.35 10.03 -10.93
CA PRO A 325 -23.52 10.89 -11.02
C PRO A 325 -24.84 10.10 -11.11
N GLN A 326 -25.93 10.65 -10.60
CA GLN A 326 -27.31 10.14 -10.64
C GLN A 326 -27.54 8.87 -9.83
N MET A 327 -26.80 7.79 -10.07
CA MET A 327 -26.89 6.52 -9.36
C MET A 327 -25.48 6.13 -8.90
N ASP A 328 -25.21 6.27 -7.62
CA ASP A 328 -23.92 5.91 -7.04
C ASP A 328 -23.70 4.39 -6.94
N GLY A 329 -22.50 3.98 -6.51
CA GLY A 329 -22.16 2.55 -6.42
C GLY A 329 -23.02 1.79 -5.41
N ILE A 330 -23.42 2.42 -4.31
CA ILE A 330 -24.30 1.80 -3.30
C ILE A 330 -25.69 1.62 -3.87
N ASP A 331 -26.25 2.65 -4.50
CA ASP A 331 -27.58 2.58 -5.10
C ASP A 331 -27.62 1.56 -6.24
N THR A 332 -26.53 1.50 -7.05
CA THR A 332 -26.38 0.50 -8.10
C THR A 332 -26.39 -0.92 -7.53
N LEU A 333 -25.63 -1.17 -6.47
CA LEU A 333 -25.59 -2.49 -5.83
C LEU A 333 -26.93 -2.86 -5.19
N ARG A 334 -27.63 -1.90 -4.56
CA ARG A 334 -28.97 -2.11 -4.00
C ARG A 334 -29.99 -2.46 -5.09
N GLU A 335 -29.88 -1.80 -6.24
CA GLU A 335 -30.77 -2.11 -7.39
C GLU A 335 -30.50 -3.51 -7.95
N LEU A 336 -29.22 -3.92 -8.06
CA LEU A 336 -28.84 -5.27 -8.51
C LEU A 336 -29.33 -6.34 -7.52
N LYS A 337 -29.27 -6.10 -6.22
CA LYS A 337 -29.71 -7.03 -5.16
C LYS A 337 -31.23 -7.16 -5.03
N LYS A 338 -32.02 -6.35 -5.73
CA LYS A 338 -33.48 -6.61 -5.83
C LYS A 338 -33.79 -7.92 -6.54
N ASP A 339 -32.87 -8.37 -7.41
CA ASP A 339 -32.93 -9.70 -7.97
C ASP A 339 -32.41 -10.73 -6.96
N VAL A 340 -33.28 -11.63 -6.50
CA VAL A 340 -32.95 -12.68 -5.53
C VAL A 340 -31.88 -13.65 -6.05
N GLN A 341 -31.68 -13.73 -7.36
CA GLN A 341 -30.68 -14.58 -8.00
C GLN A 341 -29.33 -13.88 -8.19
N PHE A 342 -29.20 -12.61 -7.78
CA PHE A 342 -27.94 -11.89 -7.90
C PHE A 342 -26.90 -12.36 -6.88
N HIS A 343 -25.87 -13.07 -7.34
CA HIS A 343 -24.78 -13.60 -6.50
C HIS A 343 -23.39 -13.22 -7.01
N ILE A 344 -23.32 -12.27 -7.97
CA ILE A 344 -22.04 -11.83 -8.54
C ILE A 344 -21.25 -11.04 -7.49
N PRO A 345 -19.97 -11.36 -7.23
CA PRO A 345 -19.14 -10.57 -6.35
C PRO A 345 -18.91 -9.17 -6.91
N VAL A 346 -19.12 -8.13 -6.07
CA VAL A 346 -18.94 -6.73 -6.43
C VAL A 346 -17.86 -6.12 -5.57
N ILE A 347 -16.82 -5.58 -6.20
CA ILE A 347 -15.72 -4.85 -5.56
C ILE A 347 -15.93 -3.37 -5.78
N ALA A 348 -15.93 -2.57 -4.71
CA ALA A 348 -16.04 -1.13 -4.79
C ALA A 348 -14.70 -0.50 -5.25
N LEU A 349 -14.74 0.46 -6.16
CA LEU A 349 -13.62 1.33 -6.50
C LEU A 349 -13.85 2.68 -5.81
N THR A 350 -12.89 3.19 -5.03
CA THR A 350 -13.07 4.45 -4.29
C THR A 350 -11.83 5.32 -4.32
N ALA A 351 -12.02 6.63 -4.44
CA ALA A 351 -10.94 7.60 -4.24
C ALA A 351 -10.70 7.89 -2.75
N ASP A 352 -11.71 7.66 -1.91
CA ASP A 352 -11.65 7.89 -0.47
C ASP A 352 -11.25 6.60 0.27
N VAL A 353 -10.21 6.70 1.07
CA VAL A 353 -9.65 5.60 1.89
C VAL A 353 -9.82 5.96 3.38
N THR A 354 -10.75 6.89 3.69
CA THR A 354 -11.03 7.23 5.09
C THR A 354 -11.55 6.01 5.84
N LYS A 355 -11.13 5.88 7.08
CA LYS A 355 -11.49 4.77 7.96
C LYS A 355 -13.00 4.71 8.20
N GLY A 356 -13.52 3.50 8.25
CA GLY A 356 -14.97 3.24 8.36
C GLY A 356 -15.65 2.98 7.02
N ILE A 357 -15.07 3.41 5.90
CA ILE A 357 -15.63 3.18 4.58
C ILE A 357 -15.65 1.69 4.20
N GLU A 358 -14.64 0.93 4.65
CA GLU A 358 -14.60 -0.53 4.50
C GLU A 358 -15.78 -1.21 5.16
N GLN A 359 -16.05 -0.85 6.43
CA GLN A 359 -17.21 -1.40 7.16
C GLN A 359 -18.52 -1.00 6.50
N THR A 360 -18.59 0.20 5.92
CA THR A 360 -19.76 0.66 5.16
C THR A 360 -19.95 -0.19 3.91
N PHE A 361 -18.91 -0.41 3.11
CA PHE A 361 -18.98 -1.25 1.92
C PHE A 361 -19.38 -2.69 2.24
N LEU A 362 -18.79 -3.28 3.28
CA LEU A 362 -19.14 -4.64 3.70
C LEU A 362 -20.60 -4.73 4.19
N ARG A 363 -21.10 -3.72 4.94
CA ARG A 363 -22.52 -3.67 5.38
C ARG A 363 -23.48 -3.51 4.21
N GLU A 364 -23.14 -2.71 3.21
CA GLU A 364 -23.95 -2.56 1.99
C GLU A 364 -23.85 -3.81 1.10
N GLY A 365 -22.84 -4.67 1.35
CA GLY A 365 -22.70 -5.98 0.73
C GLY A 365 -21.80 -6.03 -0.47
N PHE A 366 -20.84 -5.11 -0.58
CA PHE A 366 -19.65 -5.30 -1.41
C PHE A 366 -18.80 -6.42 -0.79
N CYS A 367 -18.13 -7.20 -1.62
CA CYS A 367 -17.24 -8.25 -1.14
C CYS A 367 -15.84 -7.74 -0.76
N ALA A 368 -15.41 -6.63 -1.36
CA ALA A 368 -14.15 -5.94 -1.09
C ALA A 368 -14.18 -4.50 -1.64
N TYR A 369 -13.09 -3.76 -1.39
CA TYR A 369 -12.87 -2.46 -2.03
C TYR A 369 -11.45 -2.31 -2.54
N LEU A 370 -11.25 -1.42 -3.51
CA LEU A 370 -9.97 -0.99 -4.05
C LEU A 370 -9.89 0.53 -4.06
N SER A 371 -8.80 1.05 -3.55
CA SER A 371 -8.52 2.48 -3.67
C SER A 371 -8.12 2.83 -5.10
N LYS A 372 -8.64 3.93 -5.62
CA LYS A 372 -8.12 4.56 -6.84
C LYS A 372 -6.85 5.37 -6.52
N PRO A 373 -5.77 5.30 -7.32
CA PRO A 373 -5.67 4.53 -8.56
C PRO A 373 -5.62 3.03 -8.28
N VAL A 374 -6.29 2.26 -9.14
CA VAL A 374 -6.30 0.79 -9.04
C VAL A 374 -4.89 0.27 -9.29
N MET A 375 -4.28 -0.28 -8.24
CA MET A 375 -2.96 -0.91 -8.34
C MET A 375 -3.10 -2.38 -8.72
N TRP A 376 -2.33 -2.82 -9.74
CA TRP A 376 -2.40 -4.19 -10.25
C TRP A 376 -2.26 -5.24 -9.14
N SER A 377 -1.28 -5.09 -8.27
CA SER A 377 -1.01 -6.08 -7.21
C SER A 377 -2.23 -6.34 -6.30
N LYS A 378 -2.94 -5.29 -5.93
CA LYS A 378 -4.15 -5.41 -5.10
C LYS A 378 -5.33 -5.95 -5.91
N LEU A 379 -5.47 -5.52 -7.16
CA LEU A 379 -6.50 -6.03 -8.06
C LEU A 379 -6.30 -7.53 -8.32
N GLU A 380 -5.06 -7.96 -8.60
CA GLU A 380 -4.68 -9.36 -8.82
C GLU A 380 -5.05 -10.24 -7.62
N ASP A 381 -4.69 -9.83 -6.41
CA ASP A 381 -5.03 -10.55 -5.17
C ASP A 381 -6.54 -10.73 -5.00
N LEU A 382 -7.33 -9.68 -5.29
CA LEU A 382 -8.78 -9.75 -5.20
C LEU A 382 -9.42 -10.58 -6.31
N LEU A 383 -8.90 -10.52 -7.53
CA LEU A 383 -9.37 -11.38 -8.62
C LEU A 383 -9.12 -12.84 -8.32
N MET A 384 -7.94 -13.19 -7.82
CA MET A 384 -7.63 -14.56 -7.39
C MET A 384 -8.50 -15.03 -6.21
N LYS A 385 -8.97 -14.12 -5.37
CA LYS A 385 -9.82 -14.43 -4.21
C LYS A 385 -11.29 -14.61 -4.57
N TYR A 386 -11.81 -13.83 -5.54
CA TYR A 386 -13.24 -13.73 -5.79
C TYR A 386 -13.67 -14.32 -7.14
N LEU A 387 -12.78 -14.54 -8.10
CA LEU A 387 -13.08 -15.38 -9.25
C LEU A 387 -13.14 -16.84 -8.82
N ARG A 388 -13.98 -17.62 -9.48
CA ARG A 388 -14.07 -19.05 -9.24
C ARG A 388 -12.76 -19.76 -9.60
N ASP A 389 -12.36 -20.73 -8.78
CA ASP A 389 -11.10 -21.46 -8.94
C ASP A 389 -10.99 -22.17 -10.31
N ASP A 390 -12.12 -22.63 -10.88
CA ASP A 390 -12.19 -23.29 -12.17
C ASP A 390 -11.90 -22.36 -13.37
N LEU A 391 -11.95 -21.04 -13.16
CA LEU A 391 -11.69 -20.03 -14.18
C LEU A 391 -10.24 -19.51 -14.15
N VAL A 392 -9.49 -19.79 -13.08
CA VAL A 392 -8.16 -19.21 -12.80
C VAL A 392 -7.06 -20.23 -13.09
N PHE A 393 -6.18 -19.93 -14.05
CA PHE A 393 -5.04 -20.78 -14.42
C PHE A 393 -3.73 -20.05 -14.12
N ILE A 394 -2.83 -20.69 -13.37
CA ILE A 394 -1.53 -20.09 -13.03
C ILE A 394 -0.59 -20.26 -14.22
N ARG A 395 0.12 -19.20 -14.63
CA ARG A 395 0.98 -19.22 -15.83
C ARG A 395 2.16 -20.17 -15.74
N GLU A 396 2.65 -20.52 -14.56
CA GLU A 396 3.71 -21.52 -14.40
C GLU A 396 3.20 -22.91 -14.75
N ASP A 397 1.99 -23.26 -14.31
CA ASP A 397 1.36 -24.54 -14.60
C ASP A 397 1.10 -24.70 -16.11
N LEU A 398 0.67 -23.62 -16.79
CA LEU A 398 0.48 -23.60 -18.24
C LEU A 398 1.79 -23.74 -19.03
N LYS A 399 2.92 -23.23 -18.51
CA LYS A 399 4.24 -23.41 -19.13
C LYS A 399 4.77 -24.83 -18.97
N GLU A 400 4.49 -25.48 -17.85
CA GLU A 400 4.82 -26.88 -17.64
C GLU A 400 3.97 -27.79 -18.52
N GLU A 401 2.65 -27.58 -18.57
CA GLU A 401 1.77 -28.32 -19.49
C GLU A 401 2.18 -28.13 -20.95
N GLN A 402 2.56 -26.94 -21.36
CA GLN A 402 3.00 -26.66 -22.72
C GLN A 402 4.34 -27.31 -23.02
N LYS A 403 5.27 -27.35 -22.06
CA LYS A 403 6.53 -28.12 -22.23
C LYS A 403 6.30 -29.62 -22.38
N ILE A 404 5.40 -30.16 -21.53
CA ILE A 404 5.04 -31.59 -21.61
C ILE A 404 4.42 -31.90 -22.98
N LYS A 405 3.48 -31.08 -23.46
CA LYS A 405 2.88 -31.26 -24.80
C LYS A 405 3.90 -31.12 -25.95
N ASP A 406 4.84 -30.19 -25.83
CA ASP A 406 5.89 -30.01 -26.83
C ASP A 406 6.89 -31.19 -26.84
N GLU A 407 7.17 -31.79 -25.68
CA GLU A 407 8.00 -32.98 -25.55
C GLU A 407 7.28 -34.23 -26.09
N GLU A 408 6.01 -34.42 -25.76
CA GLU A 408 5.17 -35.49 -26.32
C GLU A 408 5.05 -35.37 -27.85
N PHE A 409 4.86 -34.15 -28.36
CA PHE A 409 4.81 -33.92 -29.82
C PHE A 409 6.13 -34.16 -30.52
N LYS A 410 7.27 -33.89 -29.87
CA LYS A 410 8.60 -34.26 -30.37
C LYS A 410 8.82 -35.77 -30.38
N GLN A 411 8.37 -36.47 -29.34
CA GLN A 411 8.45 -37.94 -29.28
C GLN A 411 7.57 -38.60 -30.34
N LEU A 412 6.34 -38.12 -30.56
CA LEU A 412 5.45 -38.59 -31.62
C LEU A 412 6.03 -38.35 -33.02
N LYS A 413 6.63 -37.18 -33.27
CA LYS A 413 7.34 -36.90 -34.52
C LYS A 413 8.59 -37.79 -34.72
N GLY A 414 9.29 -38.15 -33.65
CA GLY A 414 10.42 -39.09 -33.70
C GLY A 414 9.96 -40.48 -34.09
N GLN A 415 8.88 -40.97 -33.48
CA GLN A 415 8.30 -42.30 -33.78
C GLN A 415 7.72 -42.42 -35.20
N LEU A 416 7.12 -41.32 -35.73
CA LEU A 416 6.62 -41.28 -37.09
C LEU A 416 7.77 -41.33 -38.11
N LYS A 417 8.91 -40.66 -37.85
CA LYS A 417 10.10 -40.74 -38.71
C LYS A 417 10.80 -42.12 -38.69
N GLU A 418 10.80 -42.81 -37.55
CA GLU A 418 11.33 -44.18 -37.46
C GLU A 418 10.42 -45.23 -38.15
N ASN A 419 9.10 -44.98 -38.18
CA ASN A 419 8.19 -45.86 -38.93
C ASN A 419 8.20 -45.63 -40.43
N ASP A 420 8.49 -44.40 -40.93
CA ASP A 420 8.65 -44.13 -42.37
C ASP A 420 9.96 -44.73 -42.98
N ILE A 421 10.96 -45.03 -42.14
CA ILE A 421 12.20 -45.68 -42.55
C ILE A 421 12.07 -47.22 -42.63
N LYS A 422 10.99 -47.80 -42.12
CA LYS A 422 10.73 -49.24 -42.12
C LYS A 422 9.84 -49.73 -43.29
N ILE A 423 9.49 -48.84 -44.24
CA ILE A 423 8.64 -49.16 -45.39
C ILE A 423 9.43 -49.05 -46.72
N GLU A 424 10.77 -48.96 -46.68
CA GLU A 424 11.68 -49.29 -47.75
C GLU A 424 12.40 -50.62 -47.36
#